data_9e7deb01ab328ca05fa01f97c8d1ca2b
#
_entry.id   9e7deb01ab328ca05fa01f97c8d1ca2b
#
_cell.length_a   1.000
_cell.length_b   1.000
_cell.length_c   1.000
_cell.angle_alpha   90.00
_cell.angle_beta   90.00
_cell.angle_gamma   90.00
#
_symmetry.space_group_name_H-M   'P 1'
#
loop_
_entity.id
_entity.type
_entity.pdbx_description
1 polymer ?
#
loop_
_entity_poly.entity_id
_entity_poly.type
_entity_poly.pdbx_seq_one_letter_code
_entity_poly.pdbx_strand_id
1 'polypeptide(L)'
;PSVSAVDPATIKPGQILFTDHRDNPTAPENGLIPYLDWQKARPAEAAALAPYPGYKEPDYTVTVNGVTKPRHETLKIYVAEGRFIVPRPPEAIDIASFANLAFVQKMDPAIKHRAVSVSDVTPNKDPAAAFAKRPDRPWCEGAGACIESRYDLEGKLPLGVKLANKLEEGSAKKIAEYVSFQSELRVLGPDQGAPLKALTKVDTSVTGGLEQTIFWVNQILRFGKFLAVFQPMPNDPTKTVVTTYMALAIKGDVLDRKAEYARVPVLKNLLPAQVLMGNSSFNTGNSISAGLPVYARNRITTFADALAKR
;
A
#
# COMPACT_ATOMS: atom_id res chain seq x y z
N PRO A 1 -5.29 -14.55 19.98
CA PRO A 1 -4.45 -15.70 19.64
C PRO A 1 -3.52 -15.31 18.51
N SER A 2 -2.21 -15.42 18.76
CA SER A 2 -1.21 -15.24 17.72
C SER A 2 -1.45 -16.29 16.64
N VAL A 3 -1.66 -15.86 15.41
CA VAL A 3 -1.60 -16.77 14.27
C VAL A 3 -0.23 -17.44 14.33
N SER A 4 -0.19 -18.75 14.49
CA SER A 4 1.06 -19.50 14.51
C SER A 4 1.81 -19.22 13.23
N ALA A 5 3.09 -18.85 13.35
CA ALA A 5 3.93 -18.71 12.19
C ALA A 5 3.93 -20.02 11.41
N VAL A 6 3.60 -19.95 10.12
CA VAL A 6 3.62 -21.14 9.27
C VAL A 6 5.08 -21.54 9.04
N ASP A 7 5.38 -22.82 9.27
CA ASP A 7 6.70 -23.36 8.95
C ASP A 7 6.98 -23.17 7.44
N PRO A 8 8.03 -22.46 7.05
CA PRO A 8 8.38 -22.27 5.65
C PRO A 8 8.58 -23.58 4.88
N ALA A 9 8.97 -24.67 5.55
CA ALA A 9 9.14 -25.99 4.93
C ALA A 9 7.83 -26.56 4.36
N THR A 10 6.67 -26.07 4.82
CA THR A 10 5.35 -26.50 4.32
C THR A 10 4.91 -25.79 3.06
N ILE A 11 5.62 -24.75 2.63
CA ILE A 11 5.30 -23.99 1.43
C ILE A 11 5.83 -24.72 0.20
N LYS A 12 4.94 -25.06 -0.71
CA LYS A 12 5.32 -25.75 -1.96
C LYS A 12 6.00 -24.78 -2.93
N PRO A 13 6.94 -25.25 -3.78
CA PRO A 13 7.52 -24.45 -4.85
C PRO A 13 6.43 -23.82 -5.73
N GLY A 14 6.57 -22.52 -6.02
CA GLY A 14 5.60 -21.77 -6.82
C GLY A 14 4.32 -21.36 -6.09
N GLN A 15 4.14 -21.78 -4.86
CA GLN A 15 3.01 -21.39 -4.02
C GLN A 15 3.32 -20.11 -3.26
N ILE A 16 2.32 -19.22 -3.17
CA ILE A 16 2.34 -18.10 -2.22
C ILE A 16 1.30 -18.41 -1.14
N LEU A 17 1.75 -18.43 0.10
CA LEU A 17 0.85 -18.55 1.23
C LEU A 17 0.40 -17.14 1.64
N PHE A 18 -0.88 -16.84 1.40
CA PHE A 18 -1.48 -15.57 1.79
C PHE A 18 -2.17 -15.69 3.14
N THR A 19 -1.99 -14.66 3.97
CA THR A 19 -2.78 -14.41 5.16
C THR A 19 -3.20 -12.94 5.18
N ASP A 20 -4.38 -12.66 5.70
CA ASP A 20 -4.85 -11.29 5.89
C ASP A 20 -5.78 -11.19 7.10
N HIS A 21 -6.35 -10.01 7.34
CA HIS A 21 -7.26 -9.82 8.47
C HIS A 21 -8.51 -10.70 8.41
N ARG A 22 -8.92 -11.13 7.22
CA ARG A 22 -10.10 -11.98 7.03
C ARG A 22 -9.89 -13.41 7.52
N ASP A 23 -8.63 -13.84 7.62
CA ASP A 23 -8.28 -15.14 8.15
C ASP A 23 -8.41 -15.19 9.68
N ASN A 24 -8.62 -14.04 10.32
CA ASN A 24 -8.90 -13.94 11.74
C ASN A 24 -10.43 -14.06 11.97
N PRO A 25 -10.90 -14.99 12.80
CA PRO A 25 -12.34 -15.16 13.08
C PRO A 25 -13.04 -13.91 13.62
N THR A 26 -12.28 -12.99 14.21
CA THR A 26 -12.81 -11.72 14.75
C THR A 26 -12.65 -10.54 13.78
N ALA A 27 -12.12 -10.78 12.57
CA ALA A 27 -11.95 -9.73 11.59
C ALA A 27 -13.30 -9.22 11.08
N PRO A 28 -13.42 -7.92 10.79
CA PRO A 28 -14.58 -7.39 10.11
C PRO A 28 -14.80 -8.08 8.76
N GLU A 29 -16.06 -8.25 8.38
CA GLU A 29 -16.43 -8.90 7.11
C GLU A 29 -15.73 -8.29 5.89
N ASN A 30 -15.48 -7.00 5.91
CA ASN A 30 -14.80 -6.27 4.84
C ASN A 30 -13.27 -6.34 4.89
N GLY A 31 -12.67 -6.96 5.90
CA GLY A 31 -11.23 -7.04 6.08
C GLY A 31 -10.53 -5.73 6.47
N LEU A 32 -11.29 -4.65 6.64
CA LEU A 32 -10.76 -3.35 7.04
C LEU A 32 -10.91 -3.18 8.54
N ILE A 33 -9.84 -2.75 9.19
CA ILE A 33 -9.84 -2.51 10.62
C ILE A 33 -9.45 -1.06 10.92
N PRO A 34 -9.97 -0.46 12.01
CA PRO A 34 -9.51 0.83 12.46
C PRO A 34 -8.00 0.82 12.70
N TYR A 35 -7.32 1.84 12.24
CA TYR A 35 -5.86 1.94 12.31
C TYR A 35 -5.35 1.85 13.76
N LEU A 36 -6.02 2.52 14.70
CA LEU A 36 -5.63 2.49 16.12
C LEU A 36 -5.80 1.10 16.73
N ASP A 37 -6.84 0.36 16.35
CA ASP A 37 -7.05 -1.01 16.82
C ASP A 37 -5.97 -1.95 16.29
N TRP A 38 -5.57 -1.77 15.04
CA TRP A 38 -4.47 -2.53 14.45
C TRP A 38 -3.14 -2.24 15.14
N GLN A 39 -2.82 -0.96 15.38
CA GLN A 39 -1.62 -0.58 16.12
C GLN A 39 -1.58 -1.21 17.51
N LYS A 40 -2.71 -1.25 18.20
CA LYS A 40 -2.82 -1.85 19.52
C LYS A 40 -2.66 -3.36 19.50
N ALA A 41 -3.28 -4.02 18.52
CA ALA A 41 -3.26 -5.48 18.41
C ALA A 41 -1.93 -6.03 17.87
N ARG A 42 -1.28 -5.30 16.97
CA ARG A 42 -0.07 -5.73 16.26
C ARG A 42 0.96 -4.60 16.17
N PRO A 43 1.54 -4.18 17.30
CA PRO A 43 2.40 -2.99 17.35
C PRO A 43 3.67 -3.13 16.50
N ALA A 44 4.27 -4.31 16.44
CA ALA A 44 5.48 -4.54 15.63
C ALA A 44 5.19 -4.44 14.12
N GLU A 45 4.07 -5.03 13.67
CA GLU A 45 3.60 -4.94 12.28
C GLU A 45 3.25 -3.50 11.92
N ALA A 46 2.54 -2.81 12.80
CA ALA A 46 2.17 -1.41 12.60
C ALA A 46 3.40 -0.49 12.52
N ALA A 47 4.41 -0.72 13.34
CA ALA A 47 5.66 0.04 13.29
C ALA A 47 6.42 -0.19 11.99
N ALA A 48 6.49 -1.44 11.50
CA ALA A 48 7.19 -1.77 10.26
C ALA A 48 6.47 -1.26 9.00
N LEU A 49 5.15 -1.19 9.03
CA LEU A 49 4.31 -0.85 7.88
C LEU A 49 3.79 0.59 7.92
N ALA A 50 4.15 1.38 8.90
CA ALA A 50 3.87 2.82 8.92
C ALA A 50 4.67 3.56 7.84
N PRO A 51 4.18 4.71 7.36
CA PRO A 51 4.92 5.52 6.37
C PRO A 51 6.28 5.99 6.86
N TYR A 52 6.41 6.26 8.16
CA TYR A 52 7.65 6.62 8.83
C TYR A 52 7.55 6.31 10.33
N PRO A 53 8.69 6.24 11.04
CA PRO A 53 8.68 5.98 12.49
C PRO A 53 7.86 7.02 13.26
N GLY A 54 6.98 6.55 14.12
CA GLY A 54 6.15 7.43 14.94
C GLY A 54 4.94 8.04 14.24
N TYR A 55 4.59 7.57 13.05
CA TYR A 55 3.40 8.02 12.34
C TYR A 55 2.14 7.85 13.19
N LYS A 56 1.32 8.88 13.17
CA LYS A 56 0.00 8.91 13.84
C LYS A 56 -1.07 9.37 12.88
N GLU A 57 -2.30 8.99 13.16
CA GLU A 57 -3.46 9.54 12.43
C GLU A 57 -3.42 11.08 12.45
N PRO A 58 -3.70 11.73 11.30
CA PRO A 58 -3.49 13.17 11.19
C PRO A 58 -4.47 13.99 12.03
N ASP A 59 -3.93 14.96 12.76
CA ASP A 59 -4.68 16.08 13.30
C ASP A 59 -4.46 17.31 12.40
N TYR A 60 -5.53 18.04 12.11
CA TYR A 60 -5.49 19.22 11.28
C TYR A 60 -6.59 20.21 11.66
N THR A 61 -6.52 21.41 11.12
CA THR A 61 -7.54 22.44 11.33
C THR A 61 -8.24 22.76 10.02
N VAL A 62 -9.53 23.04 10.10
CA VAL A 62 -10.34 23.48 8.96
C VAL A 62 -10.92 24.84 9.29
N THR A 63 -10.76 25.81 8.38
CA THR A 63 -11.37 27.13 8.49
C THR A 63 -12.52 27.24 7.51
N VAL A 64 -13.73 27.44 8.05
CA VAL A 64 -14.97 27.64 7.28
C VAL A 64 -15.62 28.90 7.77
N ASN A 65 -15.91 29.84 6.88
CA ASN A 65 -16.52 31.12 7.20
C ASN A 65 -15.79 31.91 8.32
N GLY A 66 -14.46 31.89 8.30
CA GLY A 66 -13.60 32.53 9.28
C GLY A 66 -13.49 31.82 10.64
N VAL A 67 -14.15 30.68 10.82
CA VAL A 67 -14.07 29.87 12.03
C VAL A 67 -13.15 28.70 11.82
N THR A 68 -12.07 28.62 12.61
CA THR A 68 -11.12 27.52 12.60
C THR A 68 -11.52 26.47 13.63
N LYS A 69 -11.66 25.23 13.18
CA LYS A 69 -12.01 24.09 14.03
C LYS A 69 -10.97 22.98 13.90
N PRO A 70 -10.61 22.31 15.02
CA PRO A 70 -9.75 21.13 14.97
C PRO A 70 -10.52 19.96 14.34
N ARG A 71 -9.78 19.11 13.63
CA ARG A 71 -10.26 17.87 13.04
C ARG A 71 -9.24 16.77 13.30
N HIS A 72 -9.73 15.57 13.52
CA HIS A 72 -8.93 14.36 13.58
C HIS A 72 -9.40 13.40 12.47
N GLU A 73 -8.46 12.93 11.66
CA GLU A 73 -8.80 11.97 10.61
C GLU A 73 -8.59 10.55 11.14
N THR A 74 -9.66 9.77 11.14
CA THR A 74 -9.59 8.34 11.41
C THR A 74 -9.23 7.58 10.14
N LEU A 75 -8.39 6.56 10.28
CA LEU A 75 -7.98 5.69 9.19
C LEU A 75 -8.52 4.29 9.42
N LYS A 76 -8.76 3.60 8.30
CA LYS A 76 -8.92 2.15 8.27
C LYS A 76 -7.83 1.53 7.42
N ILE A 77 -7.38 0.36 7.79
CA ILE A 77 -6.26 -0.29 7.13
C ILE A 77 -6.61 -1.72 6.71
N TYR A 78 -6.07 -2.11 5.56
CA TYR A 78 -6.00 -3.48 5.11
C TYR A 78 -4.54 -3.90 5.01
N VAL A 79 -4.20 -5.06 5.55
CA VAL A 79 -2.86 -5.62 5.46
C VAL A 79 -2.94 -7.06 4.98
N ALA A 80 -2.22 -7.36 3.90
CA ALA A 80 -1.99 -8.72 3.41
C ALA A 80 -0.54 -9.12 3.68
N GLU A 81 -0.34 -10.37 4.03
CA GLU A 81 0.96 -11.04 4.06
C GLU A 81 0.98 -12.11 2.99
N GLY A 82 2.07 -12.20 2.25
CA GLY A 82 2.34 -13.29 1.31
C GLY A 82 3.74 -13.85 1.57
N ARG A 83 3.83 -15.15 1.76
CA ARG A 83 5.09 -15.84 2.03
C ARG A 83 5.35 -16.90 0.96
N PHE A 84 6.55 -16.89 0.42
CA PHE A 84 6.94 -17.82 -0.64
C PHE A 84 8.43 -18.16 -0.59
N ILE A 85 8.82 -19.19 -1.29
CA ILE A 85 10.20 -19.69 -1.36
C ILE A 85 10.77 -19.41 -2.74
N VAL A 86 11.98 -18.84 -2.77
CA VAL A 86 12.77 -18.67 -3.98
C VAL A 86 13.87 -19.76 -3.98
N PRO A 87 14.02 -20.54 -5.06
CA PRO A 87 14.99 -21.65 -5.12
C PRO A 87 16.42 -21.17 -5.38
N ARG A 88 16.83 -20.11 -4.70
CA ARG A 88 18.17 -19.52 -4.76
C ARG A 88 18.54 -18.98 -3.37
N PRO A 89 19.82 -19.00 -3.00
CA PRO A 89 20.25 -18.39 -1.75
C PRO A 89 20.08 -16.87 -1.81
N PRO A 90 19.94 -16.18 -0.65
CA PRO A 90 19.74 -14.73 -0.61
C PRO A 90 20.83 -13.94 -1.32
N GLU A 91 22.08 -14.36 -1.23
CA GLU A 91 23.23 -13.71 -1.89
C GLU A 91 23.14 -13.74 -3.44
N ALA A 92 22.37 -14.66 -4.00
CA ALA A 92 22.13 -14.74 -5.44
C ALA A 92 20.98 -13.84 -5.91
N ILE A 93 20.29 -13.14 -5.00
CA ILE A 93 19.19 -12.23 -5.31
C ILE A 93 19.72 -10.81 -5.24
N ASP A 94 19.72 -10.13 -6.38
CA ASP A 94 20.04 -8.69 -6.46
C ASP A 94 18.79 -7.86 -6.14
N ILE A 95 18.61 -7.54 -4.86
CA ILE A 95 17.44 -6.78 -4.38
C ILE A 95 17.42 -5.38 -5.00
N ALA A 96 18.57 -4.75 -5.22
CA ALA A 96 18.67 -3.42 -5.80
C ALA A 96 18.09 -3.35 -7.22
N SER A 97 18.10 -4.46 -7.95
CA SER A 97 17.51 -4.53 -9.29
C SER A 97 15.98 -4.34 -9.31
N PHE A 98 15.34 -4.42 -8.17
CA PHE A 98 13.90 -4.20 -8.00
C PHE A 98 13.55 -2.79 -7.48
N ALA A 99 14.54 -2.01 -7.09
CA ALA A 99 14.36 -0.66 -6.53
C ALA A 99 14.60 0.43 -7.57
N ASN A 100 13.99 0.31 -8.75
CA ASN A 100 14.17 1.27 -9.84
C ASN A 100 12.90 1.48 -10.66
N LEU A 101 12.88 2.57 -11.43
CA LEU A 101 11.75 2.94 -12.27
C LEU A 101 11.42 1.87 -13.31
N ALA A 102 12.41 1.30 -13.96
CA ALA A 102 12.20 0.30 -15.01
C ALA A 102 11.45 -0.93 -14.49
N PHE A 103 11.77 -1.37 -13.28
CA PHE A 103 11.07 -2.47 -12.64
C PHE A 103 9.61 -2.14 -12.34
N VAL A 104 9.33 -0.94 -11.82
CA VAL A 104 7.95 -0.50 -11.53
C VAL A 104 7.13 -0.38 -12.82
N GLN A 105 7.71 0.16 -13.89
CA GLN A 105 7.06 0.22 -15.21
C GLN A 105 6.71 -1.17 -15.74
N LYS A 106 7.58 -2.13 -15.53
CA LYS A 106 7.35 -3.52 -15.93
C LYS A 106 6.25 -4.20 -15.11
N MET A 107 6.20 -3.89 -13.82
CA MET A 107 5.19 -4.48 -12.92
C MET A 107 3.79 -3.91 -13.11
N ASP A 108 3.69 -2.62 -13.39
CA ASP A 108 2.43 -1.92 -13.56
C ASP A 108 2.36 -1.18 -14.91
N PRO A 109 2.31 -1.91 -16.04
CA PRO A 109 2.37 -1.29 -17.36
C PRO A 109 1.13 -0.45 -17.71
N ALA A 110 0.02 -0.65 -17.03
CA ALA A 110 -1.21 0.12 -17.21
C ALA A 110 -1.17 1.52 -16.57
N ILE A 111 -0.17 1.78 -15.74
CA ILE A 111 0.02 3.03 -15.02
C ILE A 111 1.24 3.74 -15.62
N LYS A 112 1.14 5.05 -15.78
CA LYS A 112 2.28 5.87 -16.22
C LYS A 112 3.15 6.20 -15.02
N HIS A 113 4.44 5.94 -15.13
CA HIS A 113 5.42 6.18 -14.08
C HIS A 113 6.51 7.11 -14.59
N ARG A 114 6.95 8.04 -13.74
CA ARG A 114 8.10 8.89 -14.02
C ARG A 114 8.96 9.07 -12.78
N ALA A 115 10.25 9.26 -13.00
CA ALA A 115 11.15 9.62 -11.92
C ALA A 115 10.87 11.04 -11.43
N VAL A 116 10.98 11.25 -10.12
CA VAL A 116 10.82 12.55 -9.46
C VAL A 116 12.06 12.80 -8.61
N SER A 117 12.56 14.02 -8.61
CA SER A 117 13.65 14.41 -7.72
C SER A 117 13.13 14.75 -6.32
N VAL A 118 14.01 14.74 -5.33
CA VAL A 118 13.66 15.11 -3.93
C VAL A 118 13.03 16.52 -3.88
N SER A 119 13.56 17.45 -4.70
CA SER A 119 13.06 18.83 -4.76
C SER A 119 11.69 18.97 -5.44
N ASP A 120 11.30 17.98 -6.26
CA ASP A 120 10.07 18.02 -7.05
C ASP A 120 8.95 17.20 -6.44
N VAL A 121 9.17 16.62 -5.26
CA VAL A 121 8.12 15.93 -4.51
C VAL A 121 6.98 16.91 -4.23
N THR A 122 5.81 16.60 -4.75
CA THR A 122 4.65 17.46 -4.62
C THR A 122 4.17 17.49 -3.18
N PRO A 123 4.14 18.67 -2.53
CA PRO A 123 3.52 18.78 -1.23
C PRO A 123 2.01 18.54 -1.37
N ASN A 124 1.46 17.70 -0.52
CA ASN A 124 0.03 17.50 -0.49
C ASN A 124 -0.66 18.76 0.06
N LYS A 125 -1.61 19.29 -0.69
CA LYS A 125 -2.38 20.48 -0.29
C LYS A 125 -3.51 20.15 0.68
N ASP A 126 -3.83 18.88 0.86
CA ASP A 126 -4.83 18.45 1.83
C ASP A 126 -4.25 18.58 3.25
N PRO A 127 -4.88 19.39 4.14
CA PRO A 127 -4.41 19.55 5.52
C PRO A 127 -4.32 18.23 6.29
N ALA A 128 -5.18 17.27 5.98
CA ALA A 128 -5.18 15.97 6.63
C ALA A 128 -4.01 15.06 6.19
N ALA A 129 -3.31 15.42 5.14
CA ALA A 129 -2.12 14.71 4.68
C ALA A 129 -0.83 15.30 5.29
N ALA A 130 -0.84 15.58 6.58
CA ALA A 130 0.33 16.09 7.29
C ALA A 130 1.55 15.16 7.21
N PHE A 131 1.33 13.88 6.96
CA PHE A 131 2.40 12.92 6.69
C PHE A 131 3.16 13.16 5.38
N ALA A 132 2.70 14.07 4.53
CA ALA A 132 3.45 14.49 3.35
C ALA A 132 4.86 15.01 3.70
N LYS A 133 5.03 15.46 4.94
CA LYS A 133 6.34 15.80 5.50
C LYS A 133 6.70 14.78 6.57
N ARG A 134 7.70 13.98 6.34
CA ARG A 134 8.20 13.14 7.41
C ARG A 134 9.13 13.92 8.35
N PRO A 135 9.15 13.57 9.65
CA PRO A 135 9.88 14.38 10.65
C PRO A 135 11.39 14.14 10.66
N ASP A 136 11.86 13.03 10.12
CA ASP A 136 13.26 12.59 10.26
C ASP A 136 14.13 12.85 9.02
N ARG A 137 13.54 12.97 7.84
CA ARG A 137 14.23 13.30 6.58
C ARG A 137 13.22 13.69 5.50
N PRO A 138 13.63 14.36 4.43
CA PRO A 138 12.79 14.54 3.25
C PRO A 138 12.40 13.20 2.60
N TRP A 139 11.20 13.14 2.00
CA TRP A 139 10.83 12.02 1.16
C TRP A 139 11.82 11.88 0.01
N CYS A 140 12.08 10.65 -0.40
CA CYS A 140 12.98 10.28 -1.49
C CYS A 140 14.47 10.53 -1.26
N GLU A 141 14.87 11.15 -0.17
CA GLU A 141 16.30 11.33 0.13
C GLU A 141 16.97 9.97 0.34
N GLY A 142 18.01 9.70 -0.46
CA GLY A 142 18.75 8.44 -0.40
C GLY A 142 17.96 7.20 -0.87
N ALA A 143 16.80 7.37 -1.50
CA ALA A 143 16.02 6.27 -2.05
C ALA A 143 16.66 5.71 -3.33
N GLY A 144 16.45 4.43 -3.60
CA GLY A 144 16.83 3.80 -4.87
C GLY A 144 15.99 4.31 -6.04
N ALA A 145 14.74 4.66 -5.78
CA ALA A 145 13.85 5.31 -6.74
C ALA A 145 12.84 6.21 -6.03
N CYS A 146 12.53 7.32 -6.67
CA CYS A 146 11.44 8.23 -6.31
C CYS A 146 10.54 8.37 -7.53
N ILE A 147 9.28 8.02 -7.40
CA ILE A 147 8.40 7.79 -8.55
C ILE A 147 7.07 8.49 -8.33
N GLU A 148 6.61 9.19 -9.36
CA GLU A 148 5.23 9.59 -9.51
C GLU A 148 4.53 8.63 -10.47
N SER A 149 3.39 8.13 -10.06
CA SER A 149 2.57 7.19 -10.82
C SER A 149 1.21 7.82 -11.08
N ARG A 150 0.70 7.66 -12.31
CA ARG A 150 -0.57 8.23 -12.71
C ARG A 150 -1.40 7.22 -13.51
N TYR A 151 -2.64 7.07 -13.10
CA TYR A 151 -3.65 6.33 -13.82
C TYR A 151 -4.73 7.27 -14.31
N ASP A 152 -4.89 7.39 -15.64
CA ASP A 152 -5.89 8.25 -16.25
C ASP A 152 -7.25 7.56 -16.29
N LEU A 153 -8.26 8.24 -15.74
CA LEU A 153 -9.65 7.83 -15.75
C LEU A 153 -10.43 8.43 -16.94
N GLU A 154 -9.78 9.30 -17.70
CA GLU A 154 -10.39 9.93 -18.86
C GLU A 154 -10.91 8.86 -19.84
N GLY A 155 -12.15 9.01 -20.31
CA GLY A 155 -12.82 8.01 -21.14
C GLY A 155 -13.37 6.79 -20.39
N LYS A 156 -12.99 6.59 -19.13
CA LYS A 156 -13.47 5.50 -18.26
C LYS A 156 -14.52 5.99 -17.25
N LEU A 157 -14.59 7.30 -17.02
CA LEU A 157 -15.63 7.89 -16.19
C LEU A 157 -16.96 7.85 -16.95
N PRO A 158 -18.03 7.33 -16.34
CA PRO A 158 -19.35 7.38 -16.93
C PRO A 158 -19.82 8.82 -17.17
N LEU A 159 -20.66 8.98 -18.16
CA LEU A 159 -21.17 10.29 -18.57
C LEU A 159 -21.83 11.06 -17.41
N GLY A 160 -22.60 10.36 -16.56
CA GLY A 160 -23.24 10.95 -15.39
C GLY A 160 -22.24 11.54 -14.39
N VAL A 161 -21.09 10.89 -14.18
CA VAL A 161 -20.02 11.40 -13.30
C VAL A 161 -19.33 12.60 -13.94
N LYS A 162 -19.09 12.57 -15.24
CA LYS A 162 -18.52 13.71 -15.97
C LYS A 162 -19.43 14.95 -15.90
N LEU A 163 -20.73 14.76 -16.03
CA LEU A 163 -21.71 15.83 -15.90
C LEU A 163 -21.80 16.35 -14.48
N ALA A 164 -21.81 15.45 -13.48
CA ALA A 164 -21.79 15.86 -12.08
C ALA A 164 -20.53 16.67 -11.73
N ASN A 165 -19.37 16.28 -12.23
CA ASN A 165 -18.12 17.02 -12.05
C ASN A 165 -18.15 18.42 -12.64
N LYS A 166 -18.86 18.62 -13.76
CA LYS A 166 -19.02 19.95 -14.38
C LYS A 166 -19.94 20.87 -13.59
N LEU A 167 -20.89 20.32 -12.86
CA LEU A 167 -21.88 21.08 -12.09
C LEU A 167 -21.37 21.43 -10.68
N GLU A 168 -20.30 20.78 -10.19
CA GLU A 168 -19.74 21.03 -8.87
C GLU A 168 -18.77 22.22 -8.91
N GLU A 169 -19.10 23.25 -8.13
CA GLU A 169 -18.20 24.36 -7.84
C GLU A 169 -17.29 23.97 -6.68
N GLY A 170 -16.05 23.64 -6.96
CA GLY A 170 -15.05 23.29 -5.96
C GLY A 170 -14.47 21.89 -6.12
N SER A 171 -13.17 21.77 -5.85
CA SER A 171 -12.40 20.54 -6.10
C SER A 171 -12.69 19.40 -5.11
N ALA A 172 -13.28 19.68 -3.94
CA ALA A 172 -13.45 18.69 -2.86
C ALA A 172 -14.52 17.62 -3.15
N LYS A 173 -15.47 17.91 -4.04
CA LYS A 173 -16.56 17.00 -4.39
C LYS A 173 -16.44 16.38 -5.78
N LYS A 174 -15.49 16.85 -6.58
CA LYS A 174 -15.25 16.30 -7.92
C LYS A 174 -14.45 15.00 -7.82
N ILE A 175 -14.87 14.02 -8.60
CA ILE A 175 -14.02 12.84 -8.83
C ILE A 175 -12.95 13.27 -9.81
N ALA A 176 -11.69 13.14 -9.42
CA ALA A 176 -10.57 13.46 -10.29
C ALA A 176 -10.58 12.55 -11.53
N GLU A 177 -10.22 13.11 -12.67
CA GLU A 177 -10.12 12.38 -13.93
C GLU A 177 -8.89 11.45 -13.99
N TYR A 178 -8.10 11.45 -12.92
CA TYR A 178 -6.94 10.58 -12.77
C TYR A 178 -6.69 10.30 -11.29
N VAL A 179 -6.01 9.21 -11.03
CA VAL A 179 -5.38 8.94 -9.75
C VAL A 179 -3.89 9.08 -9.91
N SER A 180 -3.27 9.90 -9.08
CA SER A 180 -1.81 9.97 -8.99
C SER A 180 -1.34 9.71 -7.58
N PHE A 181 -0.17 9.13 -7.48
CA PHE A 181 0.49 8.89 -6.22
C PHE A 181 2.00 9.01 -6.37
N GLN A 182 2.65 9.32 -5.27
CA GLN A 182 4.11 9.36 -5.22
C GLN A 182 4.59 8.32 -4.21
N SER A 183 5.70 7.67 -4.57
CA SER A 183 6.30 6.63 -3.75
C SER A 183 7.82 6.69 -3.80
N GLU A 184 8.43 6.17 -2.75
CA GLU A 184 9.87 5.91 -2.70
C GLU A 184 10.12 4.41 -2.56
N LEU A 185 11.17 3.91 -3.22
CA LEU A 185 11.64 2.53 -3.09
C LEU A 185 13.03 2.54 -2.46
N ARG A 186 13.19 1.69 -1.44
CA ARG A 186 14.44 1.54 -0.70
C ARG A 186 14.86 0.07 -0.61
N VAL A 187 16.14 -0.16 -0.77
CA VAL A 187 16.74 -1.43 -0.39
C VAL A 187 17.11 -1.33 1.09
N LEU A 188 16.72 -2.35 1.84
CA LEU A 188 17.11 -2.50 3.24
C LEU A 188 18.32 -3.43 3.31
N GLY A 189 19.41 -2.96 3.93
CA GLY A 189 20.56 -3.81 4.22
C GLY A 189 20.30 -4.73 5.42
N PRO A 190 21.26 -5.63 5.74
CA PRO A 190 21.11 -6.55 6.86
C PRO A 190 20.85 -5.87 8.20
N ASP A 191 21.51 -4.75 8.48
CA ASP A 191 21.36 -4.02 9.74
C ASP A 191 19.98 -3.36 9.85
N GLN A 192 19.47 -2.80 8.75
CA GLN A 192 18.14 -2.20 8.70
C GLN A 192 17.03 -3.25 8.76
N GLY A 193 17.29 -4.43 8.20
CA GLY A 193 16.34 -5.54 8.18
C GLY A 193 16.34 -6.39 9.44
N ALA A 194 17.40 -6.37 10.24
CA ALA A 194 17.53 -7.24 11.41
C ALA A 194 16.32 -7.18 12.39
N PRO A 195 15.75 -6.01 12.69
CA PRO A 195 14.56 -5.93 13.56
C PRO A 195 13.32 -6.63 12.97
N LEU A 196 13.28 -6.84 11.66
CA LEU A 196 12.13 -7.46 10.97
C LEU A 196 12.04 -8.97 11.18
N LYS A 197 13.09 -9.60 11.72
CA LYS A 197 13.06 -11.02 12.08
C LYS A 197 11.92 -11.35 13.03
N ALA A 198 11.70 -10.50 14.03
CA ALA A 198 10.58 -10.66 14.98
C ALA A 198 9.22 -10.60 14.30
N LEU A 199 9.08 -9.79 13.24
CA LEU A 199 7.88 -9.66 12.46
C LEU A 199 7.60 -10.90 11.60
N THR A 200 8.61 -11.39 10.89
CA THR A 200 8.46 -12.54 9.99
C THR A 200 8.34 -13.86 10.73
N LYS A 201 8.84 -13.94 11.96
CA LYS A 201 8.90 -15.18 12.76
C LYS A 201 9.60 -16.35 12.08
N VAL A 202 10.48 -16.06 11.13
CA VAL A 202 11.38 -17.04 10.51
C VAL A 202 12.70 -17.03 11.27
N ASP A 203 13.19 -18.22 11.66
CA ASP A 203 14.33 -18.36 12.55
C ASP A 203 15.68 -18.37 11.81
N THR A 204 15.89 -17.36 10.97
CA THR A 204 17.16 -17.08 10.31
C THR A 204 17.38 -15.57 10.25
N SER A 205 18.63 -15.15 10.09
CA SER A 205 18.93 -13.73 10.01
C SER A 205 18.37 -13.10 8.74
N VAL A 206 17.86 -11.89 8.85
CA VAL A 206 17.44 -11.10 7.68
C VAL A 206 18.68 -10.67 6.91
N THR A 207 18.73 -11.01 5.64
CA THR A 207 19.84 -10.65 4.73
C THR A 207 19.60 -9.34 4.00
N GLY A 208 18.37 -8.92 3.88
CA GLY A 208 17.99 -7.67 3.26
C GLY A 208 16.50 -7.55 3.06
N GLY A 209 16.08 -6.47 2.44
CA GLY A 209 14.68 -6.21 2.16
C GLY A 209 14.48 -5.17 1.07
N LEU A 210 13.25 -5.06 0.63
CA LEU A 210 12.79 -4.04 -0.30
C LEU A 210 11.55 -3.37 0.31
N GLU A 211 11.55 -2.05 0.30
CA GLU A 211 10.47 -1.26 0.86
C GLU A 211 9.99 -0.23 -0.16
N GLN A 212 8.69 -0.23 -0.43
CA GLN A 212 8.04 0.86 -1.15
C GLN A 212 7.05 1.55 -0.25
N THR A 213 7.18 2.85 -0.09
CA THR A 213 6.24 3.67 0.66
C THR A 213 5.53 4.62 -0.29
N ILE A 214 4.22 4.45 -0.40
CA ILE A 214 3.35 5.41 -1.08
C ILE A 214 2.99 6.47 -0.05
N PHE A 215 3.51 7.67 -0.21
CA PHE A 215 3.40 8.73 0.80
C PHE A 215 2.46 9.88 0.40
N TRP A 216 2.03 9.90 -0.85
CA TRP A 216 1.08 10.87 -1.34
C TRP A 216 0.13 10.22 -2.34
N VAL A 217 -1.15 10.48 -2.17
CA VAL A 217 -2.20 10.07 -3.12
C VAL A 217 -3.24 11.19 -3.20
N ASN A 218 -3.72 11.48 -4.38
CA ASN A 218 -4.70 12.54 -4.61
C ASN A 218 -6.16 12.13 -4.35
N GLN A 219 -6.40 10.91 -3.92
CA GLN A 219 -7.74 10.37 -3.69
C GLN A 219 -7.92 9.90 -2.22
N ILE A 220 -8.55 8.79 -2.04
CA ILE A 220 -9.03 8.26 -0.77
C ILE A 220 -7.94 7.59 0.06
N LEU A 221 -6.96 7.01 -0.61
CA LEU A 221 -5.85 6.31 0.03
C LEU A 221 -4.92 7.33 0.70
N ARG A 222 -4.60 7.10 1.97
CA ARG A 222 -3.66 7.96 2.70
C ARG A 222 -2.22 7.55 2.51
N PHE A 223 -1.95 6.28 2.68
CA PHE A 223 -0.63 5.73 2.37
C PHE A 223 -0.74 4.27 1.95
N GLY A 224 0.30 3.80 1.30
CA GLY A 224 0.53 2.39 1.03
C GLY A 224 1.94 2.00 1.44
N LYS A 225 2.11 0.76 1.87
CA LYS A 225 3.41 0.22 2.24
C LYS A 225 3.55 -1.20 1.72
N PHE A 226 4.53 -1.40 0.84
CA PHE A 226 4.98 -2.72 0.44
C PHE A 226 6.31 -3.00 1.12
N LEU A 227 6.44 -4.15 1.73
CA LEU A 227 7.66 -4.59 2.39
C LEU A 227 7.95 -6.03 2.00
N ALA A 228 9.16 -6.31 1.52
CA ALA A 228 9.64 -7.66 1.28
C ALA A 228 10.89 -7.91 2.13
N VAL A 229 10.90 -9.00 2.88
CA VAL A 229 11.99 -9.38 3.77
C VAL A 229 12.58 -10.69 3.29
N PHE A 230 13.90 -10.73 3.12
CA PHE A 230 14.64 -11.87 2.59
C PHE A 230 15.44 -12.54 3.69
N GLN A 231 15.23 -13.83 3.85
CA GLN A 231 15.92 -14.65 4.85
C GLN A 231 16.31 -16.00 4.24
N PRO A 232 17.46 -16.58 4.60
CA PRO A 232 17.75 -17.97 4.27
C PRO A 232 16.64 -18.88 4.79
N MET A 233 16.26 -19.88 4.03
CA MET A 233 15.32 -20.87 4.52
C MET A 233 15.92 -21.64 5.69
N PRO A 234 15.21 -21.82 6.82
CA PRO A 234 15.70 -22.67 7.90
C PRO A 234 16.04 -24.07 7.39
N ASN A 235 17.21 -24.58 7.77
CA ASN A 235 17.74 -25.91 7.40
C ASN A 235 18.04 -26.09 5.90
N ASP A 236 17.89 -25.07 5.06
CA ASP A 236 18.28 -25.10 3.65
C ASP A 236 18.72 -23.72 3.15
N PRO A 237 19.98 -23.33 3.40
CA PRO A 237 20.49 -22.01 3.04
C PRO A 237 20.65 -21.79 1.53
N THR A 238 20.40 -22.80 0.70
CA THR A 238 20.38 -22.65 -0.77
C THR A 238 19.09 -22.05 -1.29
N LYS A 239 18.11 -21.85 -0.41
CA LYS A 239 16.81 -21.26 -0.70
C LYS A 239 16.58 -20.03 0.15
N THR A 240 15.70 -19.17 -0.32
CA THR A 240 15.31 -17.94 0.36
C THR A 240 13.83 -17.96 0.69
N VAL A 241 13.49 -17.66 1.94
CA VAL A 241 12.14 -17.33 2.36
C VAL A 241 11.95 -15.84 2.13
N VAL A 242 10.93 -15.48 1.37
CA VAL A 242 10.51 -14.09 1.18
C VAL A 242 9.18 -13.91 1.88
N THR A 243 9.15 -12.99 2.84
CA THR A 243 7.92 -12.59 3.51
C THR A 243 7.56 -11.18 3.04
N THR A 244 6.40 -11.04 2.43
CA THR A 244 5.93 -9.79 1.86
C THR A 244 4.72 -9.28 2.61
N TYR A 245 4.61 -7.97 2.71
CA TYR A 245 3.46 -7.28 3.29
C TYR A 245 2.99 -6.20 2.34
N MET A 246 1.68 -6.04 2.21
CA MET A 246 1.08 -4.89 1.55
C MET A 246 0.04 -4.29 2.48
N ALA A 247 0.29 -3.08 2.94
CA ALA A 247 -0.62 -2.31 3.78
C ALA A 247 -1.20 -1.15 2.98
N LEU A 248 -2.50 -0.93 3.11
CA LEU A 248 -3.24 0.13 2.44
C LEU A 248 -4.13 0.83 3.45
N ALA A 249 -3.83 2.08 3.73
CA ALA A 249 -4.57 2.90 4.69
C ALA A 249 -5.46 3.90 3.96
N ILE A 250 -6.74 3.90 4.31
CA ILE A 250 -7.75 4.75 3.70
C ILE A 250 -8.40 5.66 4.73
N LYS A 251 -8.93 6.79 4.27
CA LYS A 251 -9.74 7.69 5.11
C LYS A 251 -10.97 6.95 5.62
N GLY A 252 -11.17 6.96 6.92
CA GLY A 252 -12.33 6.32 7.54
C GLY A 252 -13.66 6.95 7.11
N ASP A 253 -13.70 8.25 6.93
CA ASP A 253 -14.91 9.00 6.53
C ASP A 253 -15.44 8.61 5.13
N VAL A 254 -14.57 8.15 4.25
CA VAL A 254 -14.99 7.67 2.94
C VAL A 254 -15.88 6.43 3.03
N LEU A 255 -15.63 5.59 4.02
CA LEU A 255 -16.47 4.41 4.28
C LEU A 255 -17.80 4.80 4.93
N ASP A 256 -17.79 5.86 5.74
CA ASP A 256 -19.00 6.38 6.39
C ASP A 256 -19.92 7.09 5.38
N ARG A 257 -19.36 7.64 4.31
CA ARG A 257 -20.09 8.20 3.17
C ARG A 257 -20.62 7.15 2.18
N LYS A 258 -20.48 5.90 2.49
CA LYS A 258 -20.95 4.80 1.63
C LYS A 258 -22.41 4.95 1.18
N ALA A 259 -23.26 5.51 2.01
CA ALA A 259 -24.66 5.78 1.69
C ALA A 259 -24.83 6.88 0.64
N GLU A 260 -23.96 7.91 0.64
CA GLU A 260 -23.98 8.99 -0.36
C GLU A 260 -23.44 8.50 -1.71
N TYR A 261 -22.37 7.73 -1.69
CA TYR A 261 -21.81 7.11 -2.91
C TYR A 261 -22.70 6.01 -3.47
N ALA A 262 -23.52 5.35 -2.64
CA ALA A 262 -24.46 4.35 -3.07
C ALA A 262 -25.63 4.90 -3.90
N ARG A 263 -25.92 6.21 -3.77
CA ARG A 263 -26.97 6.88 -4.56
C ARG A 263 -26.58 7.13 -6.02
N VAL A 264 -25.29 7.05 -6.31
CA VAL A 264 -24.78 7.17 -7.68
C VAL A 264 -24.26 5.77 -8.07
N PRO A 265 -25.05 4.97 -8.81
CA PRO A 265 -24.71 3.57 -9.10
C PRO A 265 -23.34 3.38 -9.74
N VAL A 266 -22.89 4.40 -10.40
CA VAL A 266 -21.63 4.44 -11.13
C VAL A 266 -20.42 4.67 -10.23
N LEU A 267 -20.58 5.38 -9.11
CA LEU A 267 -19.50 5.63 -8.17
C LEU A 267 -19.07 4.38 -7.42
N LYS A 268 -19.97 3.41 -7.24
CA LYS A 268 -19.62 2.10 -6.66
C LYS A 268 -18.56 1.36 -7.47
N ASN A 269 -18.54 1.59 -8.79
CA ASN A 269 -17.66 0.90 -9.72
C ASN A 269 -16.34 1.65 -9.98
N LEU A 270 -16.22 2.88 -9.51
CA LEU A 270 -15.06 3.76 -9.71
C LEU A 270 -14.19 3.94 -8.46
N LEU A 271 -14.34 3.06 -7.51
CA LEU A 271 -13.57 3.14 -6.27
C LEU A 271 -12.09 2.83 -6.50
N PRO A 272 -11.20 3.38 -5.65
CA PRO A 272 -9.74 3.37 -5.85
C PRO A 272 -9.13 2.02 -6.19
N ALA A 273 -9.76 0.94 -5.77
CA ALA A 273 -9.30 -0.39 -6.05
C ALA A 273 -9.26 -0.74 -7.55
N GLN A 274 -10.29 -0.33 -8.32
CA GLN A 274 -10.25 -0.48 -9.78
C GLN A 274 -9.17 0.37 -10.41
N VAL A 275 -9.01 1.56 -9.90
CA VAL A 275 -8.04 2.52 -10.40
C VAL A 275 -6.63 2.06 -10.11
N LEU A 276 -6.38 1.59 -8.89
CA LEU A 276 -5.07 1.05 -8.49
C LEU A 276 -4.71 -0.24 -9.22
N MET A 277 -5.69 -1.03 -9.66
CA MET A 277 -5.47 -2.26 -10.40
C MET A 277 -5.36 -2.08 -11.91
N GLY A 278 -5.68 -0.90 -12.42
CA GLY A 278 -5.74 -0.68 -13.87
C GLY A 278 -6.80 -1.52 -14.59
N ASN A 279 -7.75 -2.07 -13.86
CA ASN A 279 -8.74 -2.99 -14.39
C ASN A 279 -10.13 -2.37 -14.43
N SER A 280 -10.66 -2.13 -15.63
CA SER A 280 -12.01 -1.59 -15.85
C SER A 280 -13.13 -2.61 -15.68
N SER A 281 -12.81 -3.90 -15.55
CA SER A 281 -13.80 -5.01 -15.48
C SER A 281 -14.18 -5.41 -14.04
N PHE A 282 -13.89 -4.57 -13.05
CA PHE A 282 -14.19 -4.86 -11.67
C PHE A 282 -15.70 -4.73 -11.40
N ASN A 283 -16.42 -5.83 -11.59
CA ASN A 283 -17.88 -5.86 -11.53
C ASN A 283 -18.48 -6.17 -10.16
N THR A 284 -17.66 -6.34 -9.14
CA THR A 284 -18.20 -6.67 -7.82
C THR A 284 -18.60 -5.44 -7.04
N GLY A 285 -19.29 -4.53 -7.63
CA GLY A 285 -20.03 -3.36 -7.15
C GLY A 285 -20.03 -2.98 -5.69
N ASN A 286 -19.19 -3.54 -4.86
CA ASN A 286 -19.41 -3.58 -3.45
C ASN A 286 -18.28 -3.06 -2.61
N SER A 287 -17.45 -2.21 -3.09
CA SER A 287 -16.66 -1.50 -2.11
C SER A 287 -15.14 -1.54 -2.33
N ILE A 288 -14.52 -0.48 -1.94
CA ILE A 288 -13.10 -0.34 -1.64
C ILE A 288 -12.57 -1.60 -0.94
N SER A 289 -13.33 -2.14 0.01
CA SER A 289 -12.99 -3.33 0.77
C SER A 289 -12.86 -4.62 -0.05
N ALA A 290 -13.55 -4.75 -1.19
CA ALA A 290 -13.40 -5.91 -2.08
C ALA A 290 -12.19 -5.78 -3.01
N GLY A 291 -11.82 -4.57 -3.37
CA GLY A 291 -10.71 -4.31 -4.29
C GLY A 291 -9.34 -4.26 -3.65
N LEU A 292 -9.21 -3.80 -2.40
CA LEU A 292 -7.94 -3.72 -1.71
C LEU A 292 -7.25 -5.10 -1.56
N PRO A 293 -7.97 -6.16 -1.17
CA PRO A 293 -7.37 -7.50 -1.12
C PRO A 293 -6.86 -7.99 -2.47
N VAL A 294 -7.62 -7.74 -3.53
CA VAL A 294 -7.22 -8.15 -4.89
C VAL A 294 -5.97 -7.38 -5.32
N TYR A 295 -5.94 -6.08 -5.10
CA TYR A 295 -4.77 -5.26 -5.40
C TYR A 295 -3.54 -5.73 -4.63
N ALA A 296 -3.65 -5.93 -3.32
CA ALA A 296 -2.55 -6.36 -2.48
C ALA A 296 -2.00 -7.73 -2.89
N ARG A 297 -2.87 -8.70 -3.15
CA ARG A 297 -2.47 -10.04 -3.59
C ARG A 297 -1.84 -10.03 -4.98
N ASN A 298 -2.37 -9.25 -5.90
CA ASN A 298 -1.79 -9.09 -7.23
C ASN A 298 -0.39 -8.46 -7.17
N ARG A 299 -0.21 -7.47 -6.31
CA ARG A 299 1.09 -6.84 -6.11
C ARG A 299 2.14 -7.84 -5.61
N ILE A 300 1.79 -8.64 -4.61
CA ILE A 300 2.64 -9.68 -4.06
C ILE A 300 2.93 -10.77 -5.11
N THR A 301 1.91 -11.23 -5.82
CA THR A 301 2.05 -12.26 -6.86
C THR A 301 2.96 -11.79 -7.99
N THR A 302 2.80 -10.58 -8.47
CA THR A 302 3.63 -10.00 -9.53
C THR A 302 5.09 -9.90 -9.09
N PHE A 303 5.32 -9.51 -7.84
CA PHE A 303 6.66 -9.46 -7.26
C PHE A 303 7.29 -10.86 -7.16
N ALA A 304 6.54 -11.85 -6.68
CA ALA A 304 7.00 -13.24 -6.61
C ALA A 304 7.35 -13.80 -7.99
N ASP A 305 6.53 -13.53 -8.99
CA ASP A 305 6.77 -13.94 -10.38
C ASP A 305 8.05 -13.30 -10.94
N ALA A 306 8.27 -12.03 -10.65
CA ALA A 306 9.48 -11.32 -11.07
C ALA A 306 10.75 -11.92 -10.43
N LEU A 307 10.69 -12.31 -9.15
CA LEU A 307 11.78 -12.99 -8.46
C LEU A 307 12.06 -14.38 -9.04
N ALA A 308 11.04 -15.10 -9.45
CA ALA A 308 11.21 -16.45 -10.02
C ALA A 308 11.89 -16.44 -11.40
N LYS A 309 11.80 -15.34 -12.14
CA LYS A 309 12.33 -15.21 -13.51
C LYS A 309 13.76 -14.67 -13.60
N ARG A 310 14.39 -14.28 -12.49
CA ARG A 310 15.74 -13.68 -12.47
C ARG A 310 16.76 -14.52 -11.75
#